data_a03090954101328a4eaeaf5dd573955a
#
_entry.id   a03090954101328a4eaeaf5dd573955a
#
_cell.length_a   1.000
_cell.length_b   1.000
_cell.length_c   1.000
_cell.angle_alpha   90.00
_cell.angle_beta   90.00
_cell.angle_gamma   90.00
#
_symmetry.space_group_name_H-M   'P 1'
#
loop_
_entity.id
_entity.type
_entity.pdbx_description
1 polymer ?
#
loop_
_entity_poly.entity_id
_entity_poly.type
_entity_poly.pdbx_seq_one_letter_code
_entity_poly.pdbx_strand_id
1 'polypeptide(L)'
;MLHDSKNLKKNDYLQFLSLVKKLKKMKLIKYYGISIYSQAEYYNFRKYGKPKIVQGPLNIFDQSMLKENFLNNLKKEDIKFHARSIFLQGLLTLNTNKLRSYFKKWKKIFLEWNKFCNRLGFSNLTVATNFVLNISLVDKIVVGFQNINELKEFLLIKKVLKANDINFKLKKNLRNSTLIKPFNWM
;
A
#
# COMPACT_ATOMS: atom_id res chain seq x y z
N MET A 1 -16.27 -1.81 -0.51
CA MET A 1 -15.23 -0.86 -0.02
C MET A 1 -15.47 0.48 -0.68
N LEU A 2 -15.48 1.58 0.07
CA LEU A 2 -15.49 2.94 -0.49
C LEU A 2 -14.12 3.22 -1.10
N HIS A 3 -14.08 3.61 -2.36
CA HIS A 3 -12.86 3.94 -3.09
C HIS A 3 -12.85 5.42 -3.45
N ASP A 4 -11.66 6.05 -3.46
CA ASP A 4 -11.46 7.46 -3.79
C ASP A 4 -12.29 8.43 -2.92
N SER A 5 -11.99 8.41 -1.62
CA SER A 5 -12.67 9.26 -0.64
C SER A 5 -12.19 10.72 -0.62
N LYS A 6 -11.16 11.07 -1.40
CA LYS A 6 -10.46 12.36 -1.34
C LYS A 6 -11.39 13.57 -1.57
N ASN A 7 -12.32 13.44 -2.49
CA ASN A 7 -13.20 14.56 -2.90
C ASN A 7 -14.62 14.46 -2.33
N LEU A 8 -14.89 13.47 -1.46
CA LEU A 8 -16.21 13.27 -0.89
C LEU A 8 -16.55 14.36 0.14
N LYS A 9 -17.80 14.87 0.04
CA LYS A 9 -18.39 15.79 1.01
C LYS A 9 -19.12 15.02 2.11
N LYS A 10 -19.54 15.72 3.16
CA LYS A 10 -20.31 15.16 4.28
C LYS A 10 -21.49 14.31 3.81
N ASN A 11 -22.28 14.81 2.87
CA ASN A 11 -23.49 14.12 2.39
C ASN A 11 -23.13 12.79 1.70
N ASP A 12 -22.05 12.73 0.94
CA ASP A 12 -21.62 11.50 0.27
C ASP A 12 -21.25 10.40 1.29
N TYR A 13 -20.58 10.79 2.37
CA TYR A 13 -20.27 9.85 3.48
C TYR A 13 -21.55 9.35 4.16
N LEU A 14 -22.53 10.23 4.40
CA LEU A 14 -23.79 9.86 5.05
C LEU A 14 -24.62 8.93 4.16
N GLN A 15 -24.69 9.21 2.84
CA GLN A 15 -25.36 8.34 1.88
C GLN A 15 -24.68 6.96 1.81
N PHE A 16 -23.35 6.92 1.74
CA PHE A 16 -22.60 5.67 1.78
C PHE A 16 -22.90 4.86 3.04
N LEU A 17 -22.90 5.50 4.21
CA LEU A 17 -23.18 4.82 5.49
C LEU A 17 -24.62 4.33 5.59
N SER A 18 -25.59 5.08 5.04
CA SER A 18 -26.97 4.66 4.94
C SER A 18 -27.10 3.40 4.07
N LEU A 19 -26.45 3.36 2.90
CA LEU A 19 -26.39 2.20 2.05
C LEU A 19 -25.75 0.99 2.78
N VAL A 20 -24.62 1.21 3.47
CA VAL A 20 -23.96 0.16 4.28
C VAL A 20 -24.92 -0.42 5.32
N LYS A 21 -25.69 0.43 6.02
CA LYS A 21 -26.68 -0.02 7.01
C LYS A 21 -27.75 -0.91 6.37
N LYS A 22 -28.28 -0.50 5.21
CA LYS A 22 -29.26 -1.27 4.43
C LYS A 22 -28.70 -2.63 4.02
N LEU A 23 -27.49 -2.66 3.43
CA LEU A 23 -26.85 -3.90 2.98
C LEU A 23 -26.54 -4.86 4.14
N LYS A 24 -26.15 -4.34 5.31
CA LYS A 24 -25.97 -5.15 6.52
C LYS A 24 -27.28 -5.73 7.02
N LYS A 25 -28.37 -4.96 7.04
CA LYS A 25 -29.71 -5.44 7.43
C LYS A 25 -30.17 -6.57 6.51
N MET A 26 -29.88 -6.47 5.21
CA MET A 26 -30.15 -7.52 4.22
C MET A 26 -29.18 -8.71 4.29
N LYS A 27 -28.20 -8.71 5.20
CA LYS A 27 -27.13 -9.72 5.34
C LYS A 27 -26.26 -9.91 4.09
N LEU A 28 -26.27 -8.95 3.14
CA LEU A 28 -25.47 -8.99 1.92
C LEU A 28 -24.00 -8.67 2.15
N ILE A 29 -23.69 -7.92 3.20
CA ILE A 29 -22.31 -7.63 3.62
C ILE A 29 -22.15 -7.81 5.13
N LYS A 30 -21.00 -8.32 5.54
CA LYS A 30 -20.64 -8.45 6.96
C LYS A 30 -19.93 -7.21 7.47
N TYR A 31 -18.98 -6.70 6.67
CA TYR A 31 -18.15 -5.55 7.00
C TYR A 31 -18.10 -4.56 5.82
N TYR A 32 -17.68 -3.35 6.11
CA TYR A 32 -17.31 -2.38 5.09
C TYR A 32 -15.92 -1.81 5.38
N GLY A 33 -15.30 -1.24 4.38
CA GLY A 33 -13.99 -0.61 4.47
C GLY A 33 -13.89 0.61 3.57
N ILE A 34 -12.78 1.30 3.72
CA ILE A 34 -12.40 2.45 2.89
C ILE A 34 -11.01 2.24 2.30
N SER A 35 -10.80 2.73 1.08
CA SER A 35 -9.49 2.84 0.47
C SER A 35 -9.02 4.28 0.54
N ILE A 36 -7.83 4.49 1.05
CA ILE A 36 -7.24 5.81 1.30
C ILE A 36 -5.89 5.95 0.61
N TYR A 37 -5.48 7.18 0.34
CA TYR A 37 -4.13 7.54 -0.11
C TYR A 37 -3.32 8.22 1.00
N SER A 38 -3.97 8.73 2.04
CA SER A 38 -3.32 9.38 3.19
C SER A 38 -4.07 9.09 4.49
N GLN A 39 -3.37 9.23 5.61
CA GLN A 39 -3.98 9.15 6.94
C GLN A 39 -5.07 10.21 7.14
N ALA A 40 -4.89 11.41 6.56
CA ALA A 40 -5.88 12.49 6.64
C ALA A 40 -7.24 12.07 6.06
N GLU A 41 -7.27 11.28 4.98
CA GLU A 41 -8.52 10.75 4.41
C GLU A 41 -9.23 9.81 5.39
N TYR A 42 -8.47 8.97 6.11
CA TYR A 42 -9.04 8.14 7.17
C TYR A 42 -9.65 8.97 8.28
N TYR A 43 -8.92 9.95 8.81
CA TYR A 43 -9.43 10.79 9.90
C TYR A 43 -10.63 11.63 9.49
N ASN A 44 -10.69 12.08 8.24
CA ASN A 44 -11.89 12.73 7.70
C ASN A 44 -13.11 11.80 7.68
N PHE A 45 -12.95 10.59 7.15
CA PHE A 45 -14.03 9.60 7.14
C PHE A 45 -14.44 9.20 8.57
N ARG A 46 -13.46 9.07 9.47
CA ARG A 46 -13.68 8.60 10.85
C ARG A 46 -14.63 9.49 11.66
N LYS A 47 -14.79 10.75 11.26
CA LYS A 47 -15.78 11.67 11.85
C LYS A 47 -17.23 11.21 11.62
N TYR A 48 -17.48 10.41 10.61
CA TYR A 48 -18.83 9.97 10.20
C TYR A 48 -19.08 8.49 10.48
N GLY A 49 -18.04 7.66 10.47
CA GLY A 49 -18.21 6.24 10.67
C GLY A 49 -16.92 5.50 10.99
N LYS A 50 -17.08 4.27 11.49
CA LYS A 50 -15.96 3.39 11.84
C LYS A 50 -15.92 2.22 10.85
N PRO A 51 -14.99 2.22 9.86
CA PRO A 51 -14.83 1.10 8.95
C PRO A 51 -14.19 -0.08 9.69
N LYS A 52 -14.45 -1.31 9.24
CA LYS A 52 -13.74 -2.50 9.76
C LYS A 52 -12.43 -2.76 9.05
N ILE A 53 -12.27 -2.19 7.85
CA ILE A 53 -11.10 -2.38 6.99
C ILE A 53 -10.67 -1.02 6.46
N VAL A 54 -9.38 -0.73 6.58
CA VAL A 54 -8.72 0.38 5.90
C VAL A 54 -7.71 -0.20 4.93
N GLN A 55 -7.80 0.18 3.66
CA GLN A 55 -6.84 -0.19 2.64
C GLN A 55 -6.02 1.04 2.24
N GLY A 56 -4.69 0.94 2.29
CA GLY A 56 -3.80 2.05 1.95
C GLY A 56 -2.53 1.61 1.24
N PRO A 57 -1.82 2.53 0.55
CA PRO A 57 -0.54 2.23 -0.07
C PRO A 57 0.51 1.98 1.01
N LEU A 58 1.30 0.94 0.82
CA LEU A 58 2.44 0.65 1.68
C LEU A 58 3.47 -0.16 0.91
N ASN A 59 4.66 0.39 0.75
CA ASN A 59 5.80 -0.28 0.16
C ASN A 59 7.10 0.33 0.70
N ILE A 60 8.24 -0.22 0.30
CA ILE A 60 9.54 0.21 0.82
C ILE A 60 9.89 1.67 0.47
N PHE A 61 9.29 2.23 -0.59
CA PHE A 61 9.45 3.65 -0.96
C PHE A 61 8.41 4.54 -0.29
N ASP A 62 7.16 4.05 -0.15
CA ASP A 62 6.08 4.77 0.53
C ASP A 62 5.74 4.10 1.85
N GLN A 63 6.27 4.67 2.92
CA GLN A 63 6.05 4.24 4.30
C GLN A 63 5.16 5.23 5.08
N SER A 64 4.38 6.05 4.37
CA SER A 64 3.53 7.08 4.99
C SER A 64 2.53 6.52 5.99
N MET A 65 2.01 5.30 5.75
CA MET A 65 1.09 4.63 6.67
C MET A 65 1.75 4.12 7.96
N LEU A 66 3.08 4.07 8.04
CA LEU A 66 3.80 3.66 9.26
C LEU A 66 4.07 4.83 10.21
N LYS A 67 3.81 6.08 9.78
CA LYS A 67 4.07 7.26 10.61
C LYS A 67 3.03 7.42 11.71
N GLU A 68 3.38 8.20 12.75
CA GLU A 68 2.46 8.69 13.79
C GLU A 68 1.65 7.59 14.48
N ASN A 69 2.22 6.38 14.58
CA ASN A 69 1.55 5.22 15.15
C ASN A 69 0.20 4.87 14.49
N PHE A 70 -0.04 5.31 13.25
CA PHE A 70 -1.33 5.16 12.57
C PHE A 70 -1.84 3.71 12.58
N LEU A 71 -1.02 2.74 12.16
CA LEU A 71 -1.43 1.34 12.14
C LEU A 71 -1.72 0.78 13.54
N ASN A 72 -0.95 1.21 14.54
CA ASN A 72 -1.24 0.84 15.94
C ASN A 72 -2.59 1.41 16.41
N ASN A 73 -2.92 2.63 16.00
CA ASN A 73 -4.22 3.24 16.33
C ASN A 73 -5.37 2.48 15.66
N LEU A 74 -5.22 2.07 14.39
CA LEU A 74 -6.20 1.21 13.73
C LEU A 74 -6.38 -0.12 14.48
N LYS A 75 -5.28 -0.76 14.89
CA LYS A 75 -5.32 -2.02 15.63
C LYS A 75 -6.01 -1.87 16.99
N LYS A 76 -5.75 -0.81 17.74
CA LYS A 76 -6.44 -0.51 19.01
C LYS A 76 -7.95 -0.35 18.81
N GLU A 77 -8.38 0.14 17.67
CA GLU A 77 -9.80 0.27 17.30
C GLU A 77 -10.40 -1.00 16.68
N ASP A 78 -9.67 -2.10 16.63
CA ASP A 78 -10.06 -3.35 15.96
C ASP A 78 -10.40 -3.14 14.46
N ILE A 79 -9.61 -2.28 13.80
CA ILE A 79 -9.69 -2.00 12.37
C ILE A 79 -8.51 -2.68 11.68
N LYS A 80 -8.82 -3.48 10.65
CA LYS A 80 -7.81 -4.21 9.87
C LYS A 80 -7.19 -3.32 8.81
N PHE A 81 -5.87 -3.41 8.66
CA PHE A 81 -5.15 -2.71 7.60
C PHE A 81 -4.77 -3.66 6.47
N HIS A 82 -5.21 -3.33 5.25
CA HIS A 82 -4.84 -4.03 4.03
C HIS A 82 -3.86 -3.18 3.22
N ALA A 83 -2.62 -3.66 3.07
CA ALA A 83 -1.60 -2.99 2.27
C ALA A 83 -1.84 -3.22 0.77
N ARG A 84 -1.90 -2.16 -0.02
CA ARG A 84 -1.91 -2.20 -1.49
C ARG A 84 -0.71 -1.48 -2.08
N SER A 85 -0.52 -1.58 -3.39
CA SER A 85 0.57 -0.92 -4.14
C SER A 85 1.95 -1.30 -3.60
N ILE A 86 2.12 -2.53 -3.11
CA ILE A 86 3.37 -2.99 -2.49
C ILE A 86 4.55 -3.00 -3.45
N PHE A 87 4.28 -3.01 -4.77
CA PHE A 87 5.28 -2.95 -5.85
C PHE A 87 5.33 -1.59 -6.54
N LEU A 88 4.68 -0.55 -6.00
CA LEU A 88 4.61 0.78 -6.60
C LEU A 88 4.24 0.70 -8.10
N GLN A 89 3.10 0.08 -8.42
CA GLN A 89 2.63 -0.18 -9.79
C GLN A 89 3.65 -0.96 -10.64
N GLY A 90 4.37 -1.89 -10.04
CA GLY A 90 5.38 -2.71 -10.70
C GLY A 90 6.77 -2.08 -10.79
N LEU A 91 6.94 -0.79 -10.48
CA LEU A 91 8.25 -0.12 -10.59
C LEU A 91 9.33 -0.75 -9.70
N LEU A 92 8.95 -1.26 -8.53
CA LEU A 92 9.89 -1.90 -7.61
C LEU A 92 10.37 -3.28 -8.08
N THR A 93 9.69 -3.88 -9.04
CA THR A 93 10.05 -5.20 -9.59
C THR A 93 10.74 -5.13 -10.95
N LEU A 94 10.73 -3.93 -11.58
CA LEU A 94 11.32 -3.75 -12.91
C LEU A 94 12.85 -3.70 -12.87
N ASN A 95 13.45 -4.25 -13.93
CA ASN A 95 14.83 -3.93 -14.27
C ASN A 95 14.90 -2.47 -14.73
N THR A 96 15.93 -1.74 -14.27
CA THR A 96 16.14 -0.31 -14.60
C THR A 96 16.24 -0.01 -16.09
N ASN A 97 16.63 -0.99 -16.91
CA ASN A 97 16.68 -0.86 -18.37
C ASN A 97 15.27 -0.77 -19.00
N LYS A 98 14.24 -1.23 -18.30
CA LYS A 98 12.83 -1.20 -18.75
C LYS A 98 12.06 0.00 -18.21
N LEU A 99 12.71 0.98 -17.57
CA LEU A 99 12.04 2.18 -17.06
C LEU A 99 11.51 3.04 -18.20
N ARG A 100 10.21 3.36 -18.13
CA ARG A 100 9.57 4.32 -19.05
C ARG A 100 10.24 5.69 -18.94
N SER A 101 10.15 6.48 -20.02
CA SER A 101 10.79 7.83 -20.13
C SER A 101 10.48 8.72 -18.92
N TYR A 102 9.22 8.77 -18.50
CA TYR A 102 8.77 9.52 -17.33
C TYR A 102 9.58 9.25 -16.05
N PHE A 103 10.02 7.99 -15.84
CA PHE A 103 10.73 7.57 -14.63
C PHE A 103 12.25 7.69 -14.75
N LYS A 104 12.79 8.04 -15.92
CA LYS A 104 14.25 8.15 -16.14
C LYS A 104 14.90 9.17 -15.20
N LYS A 105 14.19 10.24 -14.81
CA LYS A 105 14.68 11.24 -13.84
C LYS A 105 14.97 10.65 -12.45
N TRP A 106 14.39 9.51 -12.12
CA TRP A 106 14.66 8.78 -10.87
C TRP A 106 15.50 7.52 -11.07
N LYS A 107 16.12 7.33 -12.25
CA LYS A 107 16.91 6.13 -12.57
C LYS A 107 17.94 5.80 -11.49
N LYS A 108 18.59 6.82 -10.90
CA LYS A 108 19.60 6.63 -9.85
C LYS A 108 19.05 5.88 -8.63
N ILE A 109 17.84 6.21 -8.16
CA ILE A 109 17.27 5.52 -6.98
C ILE A 109 16.87 4.08 -7.30
N PHE A 110 16.41 3.80 -8.53
CA PHE A 110 16.12 2.42 -8.94
C PHE A 110 17.39 1.59 -9.10
N LEU A 111 18.50 2.19 -9.52
CA LEU A 111 19.82 1.53 -9.51
C LEU A 111 20.30 1.25 -8.09
N GLU A 112 20.14 2.19 -7.17
CA GLU A 112 20.45 1.99 -5.74
C GLU A 112 19.57 0.87 -5.14
N TRP A 113 18.29 0.84 -5.48
CA TRP A 113 17.36 -0.21 -5.08
C TRP A 113 17.79 -1.59 -5.60
N ASN A 114 18.09 -1.72 -6.89
CA ASN A 114 18.54 -2.98 -7.48
C ASN A 114 19.86 -3.46 -6.84
N LYS A 115 20.84 -2.56 -6.63
CA LYS A 115 22.09 -2.89 -5.92
C LYS A 115 21.83 -3.38 -4.50
N PHE A 116 20.86 -2.76 -3.80
CA PHE A 116 20.47 -3.19 -2.46
C PHE A 116 19.89 -4.60 -2.46
N CYS A 117 18.96 -4.91 -3.37
CA CYS A 117 18.38 -6.27 -3.50
C CYS A 117 19.45 -7.32 -3.83
N ASN A 118 20.32 -7.00 -4.80
CA ASN A 118 21.41 -7.91 -5.19
C ASN A 118 22.36 -8.23 -4.04
N ARG A 119 22.68 -7.25 -3.17
CA ARG A 119 23.50 -7.49 -1.97
C ARG A 119 22.84 -8.43 -0.97
N LEU A 120 21.51 -8.44 -0.91
CA LEU A 120 20.76 -9.37 -0.08
C LEU A 120 20.67 -10.77 -0.71
N GLY A 121 21.07 -10.94 -1.98
CA GLY A 121 20.97 -12.21 -2.71
C GLY A 121 19.54 -12.56 -3.15
N PHE A 122 18.62 -11.60 -3.21
CA PHE A 122 17.21 -11.83 -3.54
C PHE A 122 16.72 -10.94 -4.67
N SER A 123 15.67 -11.41 -5.38
CA SER A 123 15.01 -10.61 -6.39
C SER A 123 14.32 -9.38 -5.78
N ASN A 124 14.17 -8.34 -6.58
CA ASN A 124 13.43 -7.13 -6.18
C ASN A 124 12.00 -7.46 -5.70
N LEU A 125 11.34 -8.41 -6.36
CA LEU A 125 10.02 -8.90 -6.00
C LEU A 125 10.03 -9.51 -4.59
N THR A 126 11.00 -10.38 -4.31
CA THR A 126 11.16 -11.01 -2.99
C THR A 126 11.41 -9.98 -1.89
N VAL A 127 12.33 -9.04 -2.11
CA VAL A 127 12.67 -8.03 -1.09
C VAL A 127 11.49 -7.09 -0.83
N ALA A 128 10.81 -6.61 -1.88
CA ALA A 128 9.64 -5.73 -1.74
C ALA A 128 8.49 -6.43 -1.01
N THR A 129 8.25 -7.72 -1.30
CA THR A 129 7.24 -8.52 -0.61
C THR A 129 7.60 -8.74 0.85
N ASN A 130 8.86 -9.14 1.13
CA ASN A 130 9.32 -9.38 2.50
C ASN A 130 9.29 -8.12 3.36
N PHE A 131 9.49 -6.93 2.78
CA PHE A 131 9.31 -5.68 3.49
C PHE A 131 7.91 -5.59 4.12
N VAL A 132 6.86 -5.85 3.35
CA VAL A 132 5.48 -5.75 3.85
C VAL A 132 5.12 -6.93 4.77
N LEU A 133 5.60 -8.16 4.47
CA LEU A 133 5.37 -9.33 5.30
C LEU A 133 5.98 -9.21 6.71
N ASN A 134 7.00 -8.38 6.89
CA ASN A 134 7.61 -8.13 8.19
C ASN A 134 6.85 -7.11 9.06
N ILE A 135 5.84 -6.45 8.52
CA ILE A 135 5.05 -5.47 9.27
C ILE A 135 3.86 -6.19 9.90
N SER A 136 3.98 -6.53 11.18
CA SER A 136 2.96 -7.30 11.93
C SER A 136 1.61 -6.61 12.06
N LEU A 137 1.53 -5.32 11.73
CA LEU A 137 0.31 -4.51 11.73
C LEU A 137 -0.44 -4.55 10.40
N VAL A 138 0.10 -5.24 9.39
CA VAL A 138 -0.57 -5.48 8.10
C VAL A 138 -1.32 -6.80 8.18
N ASP A 139 -2.65 -6.73 8.08
CA ASP A 139 -3.49 -7.94 8.14
C ASP A 139 -3.54 -8.69 6.81
N LYS A 140 -3.53 -7.96 5.68
CA LYS A 140 -3.55 -8.53 4.32
C LYS A 140 -2.78 -7.68 3.33
N ILE A 141 -2.28 -8.35 2.30
CA ILE A 141 -1.66 -7.73 1.13
C ILE A 141 -2.62 -7.86 -0.04
N VAL A 142 -2.82 -6.76 -0.78
CA VAL A 142 -3.64 -6.71 -1.98
C VAL A 142 -2.73 -6.49 -3.18
N VAL A 143 -2.68 -7.47 -4.07
CA VAL A 143 -1.80 -7.48 -5.24
C VAL A 143 -2.61 -7.83 -6.48
N GLY A 144 -2.35 -7.12 -7.58
CA GLY A 144 -2.84 -7.47 -8.91
C GLY A 144 -1.70 -8.08 -9.73
N PHE A 145 -2.05 -9.02 -10.61
CA PHE A 145 -1.12 -9.68 -11.52
C PHE A 145 -1.62 -9.52 -12.97
N GLN A 146 -0.68 -9.38 -13.91
CA GLN A 146 -1.00 -9.26 -15.33
C GLN A 146 -1.16 -10.64 -15.99
N ASN A 147 -0.49 -11.65 -15.45
CA ASN A 147 -0.51 -13.00 -15.98
C ASN A 147 -0.27 -14.06 -14.89
N ILE A 148 -0.51 -15.32 -15.25
CA ILE A 148 -0.41 -16.46 -14.34
C ILE A 148 1.02 -16.70 -13.83
N ASN A 149 2.05 -16.34 -14.61
CA ASN A 149 3.45 -16.56 -14.21
C ASN A 149 3.84 -15.63 -13.08
N GLU A 150 3.41 -14.35 -13.13
CA GLU A 150 3.59 -13.40 -12.03
C GLU A 150 2.93 -13.90 -10.74
N LEU A 151 1.71 -14.44 -10.84
CA LEU A 151 1.02 -15.02 -9.69
C LEU A 151 1.81 -16.20 -9.11
N LYS A 152 2.26 -17.14 -9.98
CA LYS A 152 3.05 -18.31 -9.55
C LYS A 152 4.34 -17.87 -8.87
N GLU A 153 5.08 -16.93 -9.45
CA GLU A 153 6.31 -16.40 -8.85
C GLU A 153 6.04 -15.78 -7.47
N PHE A 154 4.99 -14.98 -7.35
CA PHE A 154 4.59 -14.38 -6.07
C PHE A 154 4.24 -15.42 -5.01
N LEU A 155 3.50 -16.48 -5.37
CA LEU A 155 3.07 -17.51 -4.43
C LEU A 155 4.26 -18.35 -3.89
N LEU A 156 5.38 -18.38 -4.62
CA LEU A 156 6.61 -19.05 -4.16
C LEU A 156 7.42 -18.20 -3.17
N ILE A 157 7.09 -16.93 -3.01
CA ILE A 157 7.82 -16.05 -2.09
C ILE A 157 7.52 -16.45 -0.65
N LYS A 158 8.56 -16.86 0.05
CA LYS A 158 8.51 -17.11 1.49
C LYS A 158 8.99 -15.87 2.26
N LYS A 159 8.61 -15.77 3.52
CA LYS A 159 9.18 -14.80 4.45
C LYS A 159 10.57 -15.27 4.89
N VAL A 160 11.58 -14.90 4.11
CA VAL A 160 12.97 -15.34 4.30
C VAL A 160 13.90 -14.27 4.85
N LEU A 161 13.54 -12.99 4.72
CA LEU A 161 14.30 -11.86 5.22
C LEU A 161 13.73 -11.36 6.55
N LYS A 162 14.60 -10.98 7.48
CA LYS A 162 14.19 -10.30 8.73
C LYS A 162 13.97 -8.81 8.46
N ALA A 163 13.18 -8.16 9.32
CA ALA A 163 12.90 -6.72 9.20
C ALA A 163 14.19 -5.86 9.18
N ASN A 164 15.17 -6.23 10.00
CA ASN A 164 16.45 -5.51 10.11
C ASN A 164 17.32 -5.66 8.85
N ASP A 165 17.17 -6.73 8.07
CA ASP A 165 17.90 -6.93 6.83
C ASP A 165 17.41 -5.98 5.73
N ILE A 166 16.13 -5.57 5.79
CA ILE A 166 15.49 -4.74 4.77
C ILE A 166 15.52 -3.27 5.20
N ASN A 167 16.71 -2.73 5.38
CA ASN A 167 16.92 -1.33 5.80
C ASN A 167 17.24 -0.42 4.60
N PHE A 168 16.40 -0.44 3.57
CA PHE A 168 16.50 0.52 2.47
C PHE A 168 15.81 1.83 2.83
N LYS A 169 16.55 2.94 2.84
CA LYS A 169 16.00 4.27 3.18
C LYS A 169 15.96 5.15 1.93
N LEU A 170 14.75 5.48 1.50
CA LEU A 170 14.57 6.49 0.49
C LEU A 170 14.99 7.87 1.04
N LYS A 171 15.72 8.65 0.25
CA LYS A 171 16.13 10.01 0.62
C LYS A 171 14.92 10.88 0.95
N LYS A 172 15.06 11.80 1.91
CA LYS A 172 13.96 12.64 2.44
C LYS A 172 13.21 13.41 1.34
N ASN A 173 13.93 13.96 0.36
CA ASN A 173 13.36 14.69 -0.78
C ASN A 173 12.50 13.80 -1.73
N LEU A 174 12.75 12.51 -1.76
CA LEU A 174 12.00 11.57 -2.61
C LEU A 174 10.74 11.03 -1.92
N ARG A 175 10.67 11.05 -0.60
CA ARG A 175 9.52 10.55 0.18
C ARG A 175 8.22 11.31 -0.07
N ASN A 176 8.31 12.57 -0.52
CA ASN A 176 7.16 13.42 -0.86
C ASN A 176 7.08 13.71 -2.36
N SER A 177 7.89 13.04 -3.16
CA SER A 177 7.93 13.25 -4.61
C SER A 177 6.74 12.62 -5.31
N THR A 178 6.52 13.05 -6.56
CA THR A 178 5.53 12.42 -7.45
C THR A 178 5.84 10.94 -7.73
N LEU A 179 7.09 10.50 -7.50
CA LEU A 179 7.50 9.10 -7.65
C LEU A 179 6.61 8.14 -6.84
N ILE A 180 6.32 8.45 -5.57
CA ILE A 180 5.54 7.57 -4.68
C ILE A 180 4.04 7.81 -4.75
N LYS A 181 3.57 8.69 -5.65
CA LYS A 181 2.16 9.05 -5.81
C LYS A 181 1.65 8.67 -7.20
N PRO A 182 1.29 7.40 -7.45
CA PRO A 182 0.91 6.92 -8.77
C PRO A 182 -0.24 7.70 -9.44
N PHE A 183 -1.13 8.28 -8.66
CA PHE A 183 -2.23 9.11 -9.15
C PHE A 183 -1.77 10.44 -9.77
N ASN A 184 -0.50 10.81 -9.63
CA ASN A 184 0.12 11.99 -10.24
C ASN A 184 1.02 11.63 -11.43
N TRP A 185 1.09 10.37 -11.84
CA TRP A 185 1.86 9.99 -13.02
C TRP A 185 1.03 10.28 -14.27
N MET A 186 1.60 11.02 -15.18
CA MET A 186 1.07 11.31 -16.52
C MET A 186 1.95 10.65 -17.58
#